data_5f5b5999d55bceb2c4bd7892d748894a
#
_entry.id   5f5b5999d55bceb2c4bd7892d748894a
#
_cell.length_a   1.000
_cell.length_b   1.000
_cell.length_c   1.000
_cell.angle_alpha   90.00
_cell.angle_beta   90.00
_cell.angle_gamma   90.00
#
_symmetry.space_group_name_H-M   'P 1'
#
loop_
_entity.id
_entity.type
_entity.pdbx_description
1 polymer ?
#
loop_
_entity_poly.entity_id
_entity_poly.type
_entity_poly.pdbx_seq_one_letter_code
_entity_poly.pdbx_strand_id
1 'polypeptide(L)'
;MQTPPKFKPKTYVPVRNKILTTAGIILLSGIVGFGAGYAGSHLSNNANVTIQQQTNKSNSGTIQVADVSDIVEKCKDSVVEITTESVSSGNSIFGQYVSQGAGSGVIISEDGYIVTNNHVVSGATSLKVTTTAGTEYDASIIGTDSQTDLAVIKIEAQNLLAATLGDSDILQVGDPAIAIGNPLGELGGTVTTGIISATDRQITIDNETMTLLQTDAAINPGNSGGGLFNADGNLIGIVNAKESSTGIEGLGFAIPITPAKDVITELMQNGSVTSRPALNVSLYDYTSSNQTQNSKYEDGCYIVQIVKNGAADKAGLKQNDRIIRFDGEKIQSTSDVKAILKKHKIGDNVKMVVDRDSKEIEVEIVLQAQTQAN
;
A
#
# COMPACT_ATOMS: atom_id res chain seq x y z
N MET A 1 -50.81 -57.97 5.70
CA MET A 1 -50.29 -58.18 7.06
C MET A 1 -48.91 -58.77 6.99
N GLN A 2 -47.93 -57.97 7.21
CA GLN A 2 -46.51 -58.37 7.23
C GLN A 2 -46.13 -58.59 8.69
N THR A 3 -45.55 -59.73 8.98
CA THR A 3 -45.06 -60.13 10.30
C THR A 3 -43.73 -59.39 10.62
N PRO A 4 -43.52 -58.92 11.88
CA PRO A 4 -42.31 -58.23 12.27
C PRO A 4 -41.11 -59.18 12.47
N PRO A 5 -39.86 -58.71 12.28
CA PRO A 5 -38.67 -59.55 12.37
C PRO A 5 -38.34 -59.92 13.82
N LYS A 6 -37.97 -61.21 14.05
CA LYS A 6 -37.58 -61.78 15.34
C LYS A 6 -36.16 -61.28 15.70
N PHE A 7 -36.03 -60.60 16.84
CA PHE A 7 -34.72 -60.25 17.46
C PHE A 7 -34.06 -61.48 18.09
N LYS A 8 -32.80 -61.75 17.74
CA LYS A 8 -31.97 -62.74 18.44
C LYS A 8 -31.30 -62.06 19.64
N PRO A 9 -31.28 -62.67 20.85
CA PRO A 9 -30.63 -62.10 22.01
C PRO A 9 -29.10 -62.12 21.84
N LYS A 10 -28.43 -60.98 22.12
CA LYS A 10 -26.98 -60.87 22.22
C LYS A 10 -26.50 -61.57 23.48
N THR A 11 -25.63 -62.58 23.33
CA THR A 11 -24.94 -63.22 24.41
C THR A 11 -23.98 -62.24 25.09
N TYR A 12 -24.20 -61.99 26.37
CA TYR A 12 -23.31 -61.18 27.20
C TYR A 12 -22.09 -61.97 27.64
N VAL A 13 -20.88 -61.55 27.23
CA VAL A 13 -19.61 -62.10 27.74
C VAL A 13 -19.22 -61.30 29.01
N PRO A 14 -18.90 -61.93 30.13
CA PRO A 14 -18.62 -61.20 31.38
C PRO A 14 -17.37 -60.38 31.31
N VAL A 15 -17.47 -59.09 31.66
CA VAL A 15 -16.45 -58.06 31.57
C VAL A 15 -15.19 -58.33 32.39
N ARG A 16 -15.25 -59.28 33.32
CA ARG A 16 -14.19 -59.58 34.30
C ARG A 16 -12.87 -60.06 33.70
N ASN A 17 -12.88 -60.79 32.56
CA ASN A 17 -11.63 -61.28 31.95
C ASN A 17 -10.94 -60.25 31.01
N LYS A 18 -11.63 -59.22 30.56
CA LYS A 18 -11.03 -58.18 29.75
C LYS A 18 -10.24 -57.16 30.57
N ILE A 19 -10.66 -56.90 31.83
CA ILE A 19 -9.98 -55.94 32.69
C ILE A 19 -8.61 -56.47 33.11
N LEU A 20 -8.50 -57.77 33.39
CA LEU A 20 -7.21 -58.39 33.78
C LEU A 20 -6.18 -58.44 32.66
N THR A 21 -6.63 -58.66 31.40
CA THR A 21 -5.73 -58.66 30.23
C THR A 21 -5.29 -57.24 29.87
N THR A 22 -6.16 -56.23 30.00
CA THR A 22 -5.81 -54.85 29.71
C THR A 22 -4.86 -54.27 30.77
N ALA A 23 -5.11 -54.58 32.05
CA ALA A 23 -4.22 -54.19 33.13
C ALA A 23 -2.82 -54.81 33.01
N GLY A 24 -2.71 -56.09 32.58
CA GLY A 24 -1.44 -56.74 32.32
C GLY A 24 -0.64 -56.12 31.19
N ILE A 25 -1.29 -55.76 30.09
CA ILE A 25 -0.66 -55.12 28.93
C ILE A 25 -0.14 -53.69 29.31
N ILE A 26 -0.89 -52.92 30.11
CA ILE A 26 -0.45 -51.61 30.56
C ILE A 26 0.74 -51.67 31.49
N LEU A 27 0.78 -52.68 32.39
CA LEU A 27 1.90 -52.86 33.29
C LEU A 27 3.17 -53.33 32.54
N LEU A 28 3.04 -54.23 31.56
CA LEU A 28 4.17 -54.67 30.75
C LEU A 28 4.72 -53.56 29.85
N SER A 29 3.85 -52.75 29.27
CA SER A 29 4.26 -51.59 28.44
C SER A 29 4.93 -50.52 29.29
N GLY A 30 4.50 -50.30 30.54
CA GLY A 30 5.14 -49.39 31.47
C GLY A 30 6.56 -49.81 31.87
N ILE A 31 6.77 -51.11 32.14
CA ILE A 31 8.10 -51.64 32.47
C ILE A 31 9.07 -51.59 31.30
N VAL A 32 8.58 -51.93 30.10
CA VAL A 32 9.41 -51.84 28.86
C VAL A 32 9.71 -50.41 28.50
N GLY A 33 8.72 -49.47 28.63
CA GLY A 33 8.92 -48.06 28.40
C GLY A 33 9.92 -47.43 29.37
N PHE A 34 9.81 -47.75 30.67
CA PHE A 34 10.72 -47.26 31.69
C PHE A 34 12.13 -47.83 31.55
N GLY A 35 12.24 -49.14 31.24
CA GLY A 35 13.56 -49.82 31.00
C GLY A 35 14.25 -49.26 29.75
N ALA A 36 13.51 -49.06 28.63
CA ALA A 36 14.07 -48.46 27.41
C ALA A 36 14.43 -47.00 27.59
N GLY A 37 13.62 -46.21 28.31
CA GLY A 37 13.91 -44.84 28.64
C GLY A 37 15.14 -44.68 29.55
N TYR A 38 15.27 -45.53 30.56
CA TYR A 38 16.44 -45.55 31.48
C TYR A 38 17.71 -45.97 30.74
N ALA A 39 17.66 -47.02 29.91
CA ALA A 39 18.80 -47.44 29.07
C ALA A 39 19.16 -46.40 28.00
N GLY A 40 18.16 -45.75 27.40
CA GLY A 40 18.35 -44.66 26.44
C GLY A 40 19.03 -43.44 27.07
N SER A 41 18.68 -43.09 28.32
CA SER A 41 19.32 -41.99 29.03
C SER A 41 20.78 -42.22 29.43
N HIS A 42 21.20 -43.50 29.56
CA HIS A 42 22.59 -43.86 29.86
C HIS A 42 23.44 -44.15 28.61
N LEU A 43 22.80 -44.37 27.43
CA LEU A 43 23.46 -44.56 26.13
C LEU A 43 23.51 -43.30 25.30
N SER A 44 22.86 -42.22 25.69
CA SER A 44 23.01 -40.95 25.06
C SER A 44 24.41 -40.41 25.35
N ASN A 45 25.32 -40.60 24.41
CA ASN A 45 26.56 -39.83 24.36
C ASN A 45 26.19 -38.36 24.58
N ASN A 46 26.85 -37.71 25.51
CA ASN A 46 26.77 -36.29 25.79
C ASN A 46 26.97 -35.45 24.53
N ALA A 47 25.96 -35.36 23.70
CA ALA A 47 25.77 -34.16 22.93
C ALA A 47 25.36 -33.08 23.95
N ASN A 48 26.36 -32.40 24.51
CA ASN A 48 26.15 -31.16 25.23
C ASN A 48 25.49 -30.21 24.24
N VAL A 49 24.15 -30.23 24.19
CA VAL A 49 23.37 -29.09 23.72
C VAL A 49 23.61 -28.00 24.72
N THR A 50 24.73 -27.29 24.58
CA THR A 50 24.98 -26.07 25.29
C THR A 50 23.99 -25.06 24.65
N ILE A 51 22.79 -24.94 25.25
CA ILE A 51 22.02 -23.74 25.13
C ILE A 51 22.93 -22.67 25.72
N GLN A 52 23.60 -21.90 24.87
CA GLN A 52 24.30 -20.70 25.29
C GLN A 52 23.25 -19.74 25.83
N GLN A 53 22.91 -19.88 27.09
CA GLN A 53 22.34 -18.81 27.85
C GLN A 53 23.47 -17.79 28.00
N GLN A 54 23.49 -16.79 27.12
CA GLN A 54 24.30 -15.62 27.31
C GLN A 54 23.78 -14.95 28.61
N THR A 55 24.39 -15.30 29.72
CA THR A 55 24.31 -14.47 30.92
C THR A 55 25.14 -13.25 30.59
N ASN A 56 24.51 -12.30 29.88
CA ASN A 56 25.04 -10.97 29.74
C ASN A 56 25.16 -10.40 31.15
N LYS A 57 26.37 -10.38 31.68
CA LYS A 57 26.73 -9.27 32.54
C LYS A 57 26.40 -8.03 31.73
N SER A 58 25.34 -7.39 32.14
CA SER A 58 24.92 -6.09 31.69
C SER A 58 26.13 -5.15 31.74
N ASN A 59 26.84 -5.00 30.60
CA ASN A 59 27.34 -3.69 30.30
C ASN A 59 26.08 -2.90 30.04
N SER A 60 25.73 -2.02 30.95
CA SER A 60 24.73 -0.98 30.78
C SER A 60 25.18 -0.01 29.69
N GLY A 61 25.21 -0.49 28.46
CA GLY A 61 24.95 0.34 27.31
C GLY A 61 23.45 0.56 27.39
N THR A 62 23.04 1.66 27.96
CA THR A 62 21.70 2.20 27.82
C THR A 62 21.50 2.29 26.31
N ILE A 63 20.60 1.44 25.76
CA ILE A 63 19.97 1.77 24.49
C ILE A 63 19.23 3.06 24.85
N GLN A 64 19.79 4.21 24.51
CA GLN A 64 19.08 5.47 24.56
C GLN A 64 17.99 5.29 23.49
N VAL A 65 16.81 4.89 23.90
CA VAL A 65 15.60 5.16 23.13
C VAL A 65 15.59 6.67 23.04
N ALA A 66 15.85 7.21 21.85
CA ALA A 66 15.72 8.65 21.59
C ALA A 66 14.38 9.06 22.19
N ASP A 67 14.35 10.13 22.98
CA ASP A 67 13.10 10.56 23.58
C ASP A 67 12.17 10.97 22.45
N VAL A 68 11.19 10.12 22.15
CA VAL A 68 10.24 10.32 21.06
C VAL A 68 9.55 11.68 21.20
N SER A 69 9.40 12.17 22.44
CA SER A 69 8.81 13.48 22.71
C SER A 69 9.60 14.61 22.07
N ASP A 70 10.94 14.59 22.16
CA ASP A 70 11.79 15.62 21.56
C ASP A 70 11.72 15.60 20.04
N ILE A 71 11.63 14.39 19.44
CA ILE A 71 11.48 14.23 18.00
C ILE A 71 10.11 14.77 17.55
N VAL A 72 9.05 14.45 18.28
CA VAL A 72 7.70 14.91 17.99
C VAL A 72 7.60 16.43 18.09
N GLU A 73 8.15 17.04 19.16
CA GLU A 73 8.17 18.50 19.30
C GLU A 73 8.87 19.19 18.12
N LYS A 74 9.91 18.56 17.58
CA LYS A 74 10.64 19.08 16.41
C LYS A 74 9.85 19.01 15.11
N CYS A 75 8.98 17.99 14.95
CA CYS A 75 8.35 17.66 13.66
C CYS A 75 6.85 17.99 13.60
N LYS A 76 6.13 17.97 14.74
CA LYS A 76 4.66 18.05 14.76
C LYS A 76 4.09 19.24 14.01
N ASP A 77 4.74 20.41 14.11
CA ASP A 77 4.25 21.65 13.49
C ASP A 77 4.48 21.69 11.98
N SER A 78 5.21 20.71 11.43
CA SER A 78 5.30 20.48 9.99
C SER A 78 4.20 19.58 9.44
N VAL A 79 3.33 18.99 10.29
CA VAL A 79 2.24 18.11 9.88
C VAL A 79 0.90 18.81 10.08
N VAL A 80 0.05 18.77 9.06
CA VAL A 80 -1.23 19.46 9.02
C VAL A 80 -2.38 18.50 8.80
N GLU A 81 -3.58 18.90 9.20
CA GLU A 81 -4.83 18.29 8.77
C GLU A 81 -5.23 18.81 7.40
N ILE A 82 -5.79 17.92 6.58
CA ILE A 82 -6.43 18.26 5.31
C ILE A 82 -7.87 17.77 5.36
N THR A 83 -8.82 18.70 5.20
CA THR A 83 -10.23 18.39 5.03
C THR A 83 -10.66 18.69 3.60
N THR A 84 -11.46 17.78 3.04
CA THR A 84 -11.92 17.87 1.66
C THR A 84 -13.44 17.80 1.60
N GLU A 85 -14.04 18.52 0.68
CA GLU A 85 -15.44 18.35 0.32
C GLU A 85 -15.54 17.93 -1.14
N SER A 86 -16.36 16.95 -1.42
CA SER A 86 -16.69 16.53 -2.78
C SER A 86 -18.19 16.53 -2.99
N VAL A 87 -18.63 17.08 -4.15
CA VAL A 87 -20.05 17.15 -4.51
C VAL A 87 -20.33 16.06 -5.54
N SER A 88 -21.06 15.04 -5.14
CA SER A 88 -21.53 13.99 -6.04
C SER A 88 -22.87 14.39 -6.66
N SER A 89 -22.89 14.56 -7.99
CA SER A 89 -24.12 14.74 -8.78
C SER A 89 -24.77 13.38 -9.02
N GLY A 90 -25.38 12.81 -7.98
CA GLY A 90 -26.21 11.63 -8.17
C GLY A 90 -27.48 11.98 -8.95
N ASN A 91 -27.90 11.11 -9.90
CA ASN A 91 -29.20 11.13 -10.56
C ASN A 91 -30.36 10.85 -9.59
N SER A 92 -30.30 11.41 -8.39
CA SER A 92 -31.26 11.22 -7.32
C SER A 92 -32.18 12.45 -7.23
N ILE A 93 -33.47 12.18 -7.15
CA ILE A 93 -34.54 13.14 -6.87
C ILE A 93 -34.33 13.90 -5.54
N PHE A 94 -33.29 13.53 -4.77
CA PHE A 94 -33.00 14.06 -3.43
C PHE A 94 -31.84 15.07 -3.36
N GLY A 95 -31.32 15.59 -4.49
CA GLY A 95 -30.35 16.69 -4.49
C GLY A 95 -28.87 16.24 -4.50
N GLN A 96 -27.97 17.21 -4.43
CA GLN A 96 -26.53 17.01 -4.36
C GLN A 96 -26.13 16.46 -2.98
N TYR A 97 -25.27 15.44 -2.97
CA TYR A 97 -24.70 14.89 -1.76
C TYR A 97 -23.29 15.46 -1.58
N VAL A 98 -23.05 16.16 -0.47
CA VAL A 98 -21.71 16.61 -0.10
C VAL A 98 -21.09 15.52 0.76
N SER A 99 -19.97 14.98 0.34
CA SER A 99 -19.15 14.05 1.11
C SER A 99 -17.92 14.78 1.64
N GLN A 100 -17.61 14.57 2.91
CA GLN A 100 -16.40 15.11 3.53
C GLN A 100 -15.36 14.00 3.68
N GLY A 101 -14.10 14.34 3.41
CA GLY A 101 -12.93 13.49 3.63
C GLY A 101 -11.94 14.19 4.54
N ALA A 102 -11.10 13.42 5.23
CA ALA A 102 -10.02 13.93 6.04
C ALA A 102 -8.74 13.12 5.82
N GLY A 103 -7.60 13.79 5.90
CA GLY A 103 -6.27 13.21 5.84
C GLY A 103 -5.25 14.16 6.44
N SER A 104 -4.00 13.87 6.23
CA SER A 104 -2.88 14.67 6.71
C SER A 104 -2.02 15.17 5.55
N GLY A 105 -1.15 16.13 5.82
CA GLY A 105 -0.14 16.62 4.90
C GLY A 105 1.13 17.00 5.64
N VAL A 106 2.23 17.11 4.91
CA VAL A 106 3.52 17.56 5.44
C VAL A 106 3.93 18.85 4.75
N ILE A 107 4.15 19.92 5.50
CA ILE A 107 4.67 21.19 5.01
C ILE A 107 6.10 20.97 4.56
N ILE A 108 6.41 21.31 3.31
CA ILE A 108 7.74 21.14 2.71
C ILE A 108 8.43 22.47 2.38
N SER A 109 7.72 23.60 2.57
CA SER A 109 8.29 24.94 2.40
C SER A 109 7.67 25.96 3.36
N GLU A 110 8.45 26.96 3.74
CA GLU A 110 8.01 28.02 4.67
C GLU A 110 6.88 28.89 4.11
N ASP A 111 6.70 28.92 2.79
CA ASP A 111 5.68 29.68 2.08
C ASP A 111 4.39 28.89 1.81
N GLY A 112 4.30 27.59 2.27
CA GLY A 112 3.04 26.86 2.32
C GLY A 112 2.84 25.79 1.26
N TYR A 113 3.88 25.26 0.62
CA TYR A 113 3.75 24.01 -0.12
C TYR A 113 3.66 22.82 0.84
N ILE A 114 2.72 21.93 0.57
CA ILE A 114 2.39 20.77 1.39
C ILE A 114 2.33 19.55 0.49
N VAL A 115 3.00 18.47 0.88
CA VAL A 115 2.87 17.15 0.24
C VAL A 115 1.85 16.31 1.00
N THR A 116 1.03 15.57 0.26
CA THR A 116 0.04 14.63 0.79
C THR A 116 -0.15 13.48 -0.20
N ASN A 117 -1.09 12.57 0.08
CA ASN A 117 -1.47 11.56 -0.90
C ASN A 117 -2.47 12.10 -1.94
N ASN A 118 -2.37 11.59 -3.17
CA ASN A 118 -3.32 11.93 -4.21
C ASN A 118 -4.75 11.49 -3.84
N HIS A 119 -4.93 10.31 -3.23
CA HIS A 119 -6.26 9.84 -2.84
C HIS A 119 -6.93 10.73 -1.77
N VAL A 120 -6.17 11.49 -0.98
CA VAL A 120 -6.71 12.45 0.00
C VAL A 120 -7.40 13.63 -0.69
N VAL A 121 -6.83 14.12 -1.81
CA VAL A 121 -7.32 15.33 -2.49
C VAL A 121 -8.10 15.05 -3.78
N SER A 122 -8.11 13.80 -4.24
CA SER A 122 -8.75 13.41 -5.51
C SER A 122 -10.25 13.62 -5.47
N GLY A 123 -10.78 14.33 -6.47
CA GLY A 123 -12.22 14.62 -6.59
C GLY A 123 -12.73 15.68 -5.61
N ALA A 124 -11.85 16.33 -4.84
CA ALA A 124 -12.25 17.42 -3.95
C ALA A 124 -12.69 18.66 -4.75
N THR A 125 -13.81 19.22 -4.37
CA THR A 125 -14.31 20.52 -4.88
C THR A 125 -13.86 21.69 -4.01
N SER A 126 -13.53 21.41 -2.74
CA SER A 126 -12.95 22.37 -1.80
C SER A 126 -11.91 21.66 -0.93
N LEU A 127 -10.86 22.38 -0.60
CA LEU A 127 -9.74 21.90 0.21
C LEU A 127 -9.45 22.90 1.31
N LYS A 128 -9.33 22.43 2.55
CA LYS A 128 -8.90 23.23 3.69
C LYS A 128 -7.75 22.53 4.41
N VAL A 129 -6.86 23.33 4.95
CA VAL A 129 -5.70 22.88 5.72
C VAL A 129 -5.76 23.54 7.10
N THR A 130 -5.69 22.74 8.15
CA THR A 130 -5.61 23.22 9.53
C THR A 130 -4.22 22.88 10.10
N THR A 131 -3.51 23.91 10.56
CA THR A 131 -2.21 23.74 11.23
C THR A 131 -2.38 23.28 12.67
N THR A 132 -1.31 22.80 13.31
CA THR A 132 -1.31 22.45 14.75
C THR A 132 -1.66 23.62 15.67
N ALA A 133 -1.44 24.86 15.22
CA ALA A 133 -1.87 26.06 15.92
C ALA A 133 -3.39 26.34 15.82
N GLY A 134 -4.15 25.50 15.11
CA GLY A 134 -5.58 25.66 14.88
C GLY A 134 -5.95 26.71 13.83
N THR A 135 -5.00 27.20 13.04
CA THR A 135 -5.27 28.15 11.95
C THR A 135 -5.69 27.38 10.70
N GLU A 136 -6.86 27.74 10.15
CA GLU A 136 -7.42 27.17 8.93
C GLU A 136 -7.08 28.04 7.72
N TYR A 137 -6.72 27.41 6.60
CA TYR A 137 -6.42 28.01 5.32
C TYR A 137 -7.17 27.32 4.19
N ASP A 138 -7.64 28.06 3.22
CA ASP A 138 -8.05 27.49 1.94
C ASP A 138 -6.82 27.03 1.18
N ALA A 139 -6.90 25.86 0.55
CA ALA A 139 -5.79 25.28 -0.19
C ALA A 139 -6.12 25.07 -1.67
N SER A 140 -5.13 25.15 -2.52
CA SER A 140 -5.21 24.84 -3.95
C SER A 140 -4.35 23.62 -4.28
N ILE A 141 -4.82 22.77 -5.20
CA ILE A 141 -4.03 21.68 -5.73
C ILE A 141 -3.06 22.25 -6.76
N ILE A 142 -1.76 22.03 -6.54
CA ILE A 142 -0.69 22.42 -7.47
C ILE A 142 -0.47 21.32 -8.50
N GLY A 143 -0.43 20.07 -8.06
CA GLY A 143 -0.27 18.92 -8.94
C GLY A 143 -0.55 17.60 -8.22
N THR A 144 -0.89 16.58 -9.01
CA THR A 144 -1.21 15.25 -8.53
C THR A 144 -0.57 14.18 -9.39
N ASP A 145 -0.22 13.05 -8.78
CA ASP A 145 0.24 11.86 -9.45
C ASP A 145 -0.39 10.61 -8.87
N SER A 146 -1.31 10.02 -9.60
CA SER A 146 -2.02 8.81 -9.17
C SER A 146 -1.12 7.57 -9.13
N GLN A 147 -0.03 7.55 -9.90
CA GLN A 147 0.86 6.40 -9.98
C GLN A 147 1.73 6.24 -8.72
N THR A 148 2.17 7.35 -8.11
CA THR A 148 2.88 7.32 -6.83
C THR A 148 1.99 7.63 -5.65
N ASP A 149 0.72 7.95 -5.91
CA ASP A 149 -0.24 8.41 -4.90
C ASP A 149 0.25 9.64 -4.14
N LEU A 150 0.93 10.57 -4.83
CA LEU A 150 1.39 11.85 -4.27
C LEU A 150 0.59 13.02 -4.83
N ALA A 151 0.43 14.04 -4.01
CA ALA A 151 -0.11 15.34 -4.40
C ALA A 151 0.69 16.46 -3.71
N VAL A 152 0.78 17.61 -4.39
CA VAL A 152 1.26 18.85 -3.82
C VAL A 152 0.12 19.85 -3.81
N ILE A 153 -0.13 20.44 -2.64
CA ILE A 153 -1.11 21.50 -2.45
C ILE A 153 -0.42 22.76 -1.91
N LYS A 154 -1.08 23.89 -2.00
CA LYS A 154 -0.54 25.19 -1.59
C LYS A 154 -1.55 25.96 -0.74
N ILE A 155 -1.08 26.50 0.37
CA ILE A 155 -1.80 27.47 1.20
C ILE A 155 -1.07 28.82 1.16
N GLU A 156 -1.81 29.91 1.30
CA GLU A 156 -1.23 31.25 1.38
C GLU A 156 -0.87 31.56 2.83
N ALA A 157 0.35 31.13 3.22
CA ALA A 157 0.92 31.34 4.55
C ALA A 157 2.42 31.63 4.45
N GLN A 158 2.99 32.15 5.53
CA GLN A 158 4.41 32.49 5.61
C GLN A 158 4.99 32.04 6.96
N ASN A 159 6.29 31.81 6.99
CA ASN A 159 7.04 31.42 8.19
C ASN A 159 6.53 30.11 8.82
N LEU A 160 6.06 29.18 7.98
CA LEU A 160 5.69 27.85 8.41
C LEU A 160 6.91 27.00 8.73
N LEU A 161 6.78 26.08 9.67
CA LEU A 161 7.82 25.08 9.92
C LEU A 161 7.78 24.01 8.83
N ALA A 162 8.77 24.02 7.94
CA ALA A 162 8.92 22.98 6.92
C ALA A 162 9.66 21.76 7.47
N ALA A 163 9.20 20.55 7.11
CA ALA A 163 9.91 19.33 7.44
C ALA A 163 11.26 19.23 6.74
N THR A 164 12.26 18.76 7.44
CA THR A 164 13.56 18.44 6.83
C THR A 164 13.44 17.11 6.08
N LEU A 165 13.67 17.12 4.77
CA LEU A 165 13.62 15.91 3.95
C LEU A 165 14.88 15.05 4.18
N GLY A 166 14.68 13.84 4.71
CA GLY A 166 15.74 12.86 4.94
C GLY A 166 16.17 12.12 3.66
N ASP A 167 16.80 10.98 3.87
CA ASP A 167 17.21 10.05 2.81
C ASP A 167 16.66 8.66 3.13
N SER A 168 15.74 8.17 2.29
CA SER A 168 15.15 6.84 2.48
C SER A 168 15.99 5.70 1.92
N ASP A 169 17.00 5.98 1.11
CA ASP A 169 17.84 4.95 0.46
C ASP A 169 18.88 4.36 1.43
N ILE A 170 19.20 5.09 2.51
CA ILE A 170 20.13 4.61 3.54
C ILE A 170 19.47 3.85 4.69
N LEU A 171 18.13 3.77 4.70
CA LEU A 171 17.36 3.13 5.77
C LEU A 171 17.65 1.63 5.85
N GLN A 172 17.64 1.12 7.07
CA GLN A 172 17.79 -0.29 7.38
C GLN A 172 16.58 -0.81 8.15
N VAL A 173 16.30 -2.10 7.98
CA VAL A 173 15.30 -2.79 8.80
C VAL A 173 15.72 -2.72 10.28
N GLY A 174 14.82 -2.23 11.13
CA GLY A 174 15.08 -1.98 12.54
C GLY A 174 15.30 -0.50 12.88
N ASP A 175 15.49 0.38 11.90
CA ASP A 175 15.60 1.82 12.16
C ASP A 175 14.30 2.38 12.76
N PRO A 176 14.37 3.31 13.72
CA PRO A 176 13.20 3.93 14.32
C PRO A 176 12.34 4.65 13.26
N ALA A 177 11.02 4.48 13.38
CA ALA A 177 10.03 5.09 12.51
C ALA A 177 8.92 5.73 13.35
N ILE A 178 8.72 7.04 13.22
CA ILE A 178 7.72 7.81 13.92
C ILE A 178 6.72 8.33 12.89
N ALA A 179 5.50 7.80 12.90
CA ALA A 179 4.43 8.29 12.04
C ALA A 179 3.65 9.39 12.74
N ILE A 180 3.51 10.53 12.07
CA ILE A 180 2.77 11.69 12.55
C ILE A 180 1.70 12.03 11.53
N GLY A 181 0.44 12.04 11.98
CA GLY A 181 -0.72 12.51 11.24
C GLY A 181 -1.56 13.46 12.09
N ASN A 182 -2.46 14.19 11.47
CA ASN A 182 -3.36 15.11 12.18
C ASN A 182 -4.81 14.94 11.68
N PRO A 183 -5.47 13.79 11.99
CA PRO A 183 -6.73 13.40 11.36
C PRO A 183 -7.96 14.22 11.75
N LEU A 184 -7.91 15.01 12.80
CA LEU A 184 -9.10 15.72 13.35
C LEU A 184 -8.81 17.15 13.82
N GLY A 185 -7.61 17.69 13.59
CA GLY A 185 -7.24 19.04 14.02
C GLY A 185 -7.36 19.33 15.52
N GLU A 186 -8.25 18.61 16.20
CA GLU A 186 -8.63 18.85 17.59
C GLU A 186 -7.71 18.18 18.63
N LEU A 187 -6.90 17.18 18.24
CA LEU A 187 -6.12 16.36 19.17
C LEU A 187 -4.61 16.62 19.14
N GLY A 188 -4.16 17.68 18.46
CA GLY A 188 -2.73 18.04 18.41
C GLY A 188 -1.86 17.01 17.67
N GLY A 189 -2.47 16.22 16.76
CA GLY A 189 -1.82 15.18 15.98
C GLY A 189 -1.86 13.79 16.64
N THR A 190 -1.89 12.76 15.78
CA THR A 190 -1.73 11.36 16.19
C THR A 190 -0.30 10.94 15.91
N VAL A 191 0.40 10.49 16.94
CA VAL A 191 1.77 10.00 16.84
C VAL A 191 1.77 8.51 17.15
N THR A 192 2.37 7.73 16.26
CA THR A 192 2.64 6.32 16.51
C THR A 192 4.10 6.01 16.24
N THR A 193 4.66 5.05 16.96
CA THR A 193 6.07 4.69 16.86
C THR A 193 6.24 3.22 16.55
N GLY A 194 7.28 2.92 15.81
CA GLY A 194 7.67 1.57 15.46
C GLY A 194 9.06 1.58 14.83
N ILE A 195 9.31 0.64 13.93
CA ILE A 195 10.55 0.50 13.18
C ILE A 195 10.26 0.36 11.68
N ILE A 196 11.27 0.53 10.86
CA ILE A 196 11.24 0.11 9.47
C ILE A 196 11.28 -1.41 9.44
N SER A 197 10.21 -2.04 8.95
CA SER A 197 10.07 -3.50 8.84
C SER A 197 10.55 -4.05 7.49
N ALA A 198 10.50 -3.22 6.44
CA ALA A 198 11.08 -3.49 5.11
C ALA A 198 11.29 -2.17 4.35
N THR A 199 12.30 -2.11 3.45
CA THR A 199 12.64 -0.92 2.66
C THR A 199 12.07 -0.95 1.25
N ASP A 200 11.81 -2.14 0.67
CA ASP A 200 11.47 -2.33 -0.74
C ASP A 200 10.24 -3.25 -0.91
N ARG A 201 9.15 -2.95 -0.19
CA ARG A 201 7.95 -3.77 -0.28
C ARG A 201 7.14 -3.41 -1.52
N GLN A 202 7.02 -4.36 -2.45
CA GLN A 202 6.14 -4.19 -3.61
C GLN A 202 4.69 -4.51 -3.20
N ILE A 203 3.82 -3.53 -3.34
CA ILE A 203 2.38 -3.61 -3.04
C ILE A 203 1.62 -3.12 -4.26
N THR A 204 0.57 -3.85 -4.64
CA THR A 204 -0.35 -3.42 -5.70
C THR A 204 -1.60 -2.84 -5.08
N ILE A 205 -1.81 -1.54 -5.27
CA ILE A 205 -2.95 -0.76 -4.78
C ILE A 205 -3.65 -0.17 -6.00
N ASP A 206 -4.96 -0.41 -6.16
CA ASP A 206 -5.77 0.10 -7.29
C ASP A 206 -5.11 -0.16 -8.67
N ASN A 207 -4.59 -1.36 -8.88
CA ASN A 207 -3.88 -1.77 -10.10
C ASN A 207 -2.55 -1.02 -10.36
N GLU A 208 -2.02 -0.29 -9.38
CA GLU A 208 -0.68 0.31 -9.42
C GLU A 208 0.26 -0.46 -8.49
N THR A 209 1.39 -0.93 -9.01
CA THR A 209 2.43 -1.54 -8.18
C THR A 209 3.40 -0.46 -7.72
N MET A 210 3.49 -0.30 -6.41
CA MET A 210 4.35 0.67 -5.73
C MET A 210 5.41 -0.04 -4.91
N THR A 211 6.60 0.56 -4.82
CA THR A 211 7.64 0.14 -3.88
C THR A 211 7.57 1.04 -2.65
N LEU A 212 7.23 0.46 -1.50
CA LEU A 212 6.93 1.20 -0.27
C LEU A 212 7.86 0.78 0.87
N LEU A 213 8.09 1.69 1.81
CA LEU A 213 8.58 1.37 3.14
C LEU A 213 7.47 0.66 3.91
N GLN A 214 7.83 -0.40 4.64
CA GLN A 214 6.93 -1.05 5.58
C GLN A 214 7.35 -0.70 7.01
N THR A 215 6.39 -0.43 7.89
CA THR A 215 6.59 -0.16 9.31
C THR A 215 5.55 -0.88 10.16
N ASP A 216 5.89 -1.18 11.41
CA ASP A 216 4.96 -1.67 12.42
C ASP A 216 4.36 -0.53 13.27
N ALA A 217 4.78 0.73 13.04
CA ALA A 217 4.06 1.89 13.55
C ALA A 217 2.59 1.84 13.11
N ALA A 218 1.66 2.05 14.04
CA ALA A 218 0.24 1.94 13.74
C ALA A 218 -0.19 3.01 12.72
N ILE A 219 -0.59 2.57 11.53
CA ILE A 219 -1.14 3.42 10.47
C ILE A 219 -2.64 3.18 10.39
N ASN A 220 -3.40 4.26 10.52
CA ASN A 220 -4.86 4.27 10.52
C ASN A 220 -5.40 5.32 9.53
N PRO A 221 -6.67 5.23 9.12
CA PRO A 221 -7.33 6.31 8.38
C PRO A 221 -7.16 7.64 9.11
N GLY A 222 -6.74 8.68 8.36
CA GLY A 222 -6.38 9.99 8.91
C GLY A 222 -4.86 10.24 9.00
N ASN A 223 -4.02 9.21 9.14
CA ASN A 223 -2.57 9.37 8.99
C ASN A 223 -2.12 9.45 7.52
N SER A 224 -2.99 9.06 6.55
CA SER A 224 -2.71 9.18 5.11
C SER A 224 -2.24 10.59 4.76
N GLY A 225 -1.12 10.69 4.06
CA GLY A 225 -0.50 11.95 3.67
C GLY A 225 0.37 12.59 4.76
N GLY A 226 0.32 12.08 5.99
CA GLY A 226 1.20 12.49 7.08
C GLY A 226 2.64 12.03 6.89
N GLY A 227 3.52 12.44 7.80
CA GLY A 227 4.95 12.13 7.73
C GLY A 227 5.35 10.86 8.48
N LEU A 228 6.26 10.10 7.89
CA LEU A 228 7.06 9.10 8.58
C LEU A 228 8.45 9.72 8.82
N PHE A 229 8.86 9.82 10.09
CA PHE A 229 10.12 10.48 10.49
C PHE A 229 11.09 9.48 11.11
N ASN A 230 12.39 9.74 10.96
CA ASN A 230 13.44 8.97 11.62
C ASN A 230 13.77 9.53 13.02
N ALA A 231 14.75 8.92 13.70
CA ALA A 231 15.22 9.36 15.03
C ALA A 231 15.80 10.77 15.10
N ASP A 232 16.21 11.36 13.97
CA ASP A 232 16.71 12.72 13.88
C ASP A 232 15.60 13.75 13.62
N GLY A 233 14.37 13.28 13.41
CA GLY A 233 13.21 14.09 13.02
C GLY A 233 13.23 14.49 11.55
N ASN A 234 13.93 13.75 10.69
CA ASN A 234 13.90 13.96 9.26
C ASN A 234 12.79 13.13 8.63
N LEU A 235 12.08 13.69 7.66
CA LEU A 235 11.02 13.03 6.90
C LEU A 235 11.63 11.95 6.00
N ILE A 236 11.30 10.69 6.22
CA ILE A 236 11.79 9.53 5.46
C ILE A 236 10.73 8.91 4.55
N GLY A 237 9.45 9.27 4.75
CA GLY A 237 8.36 8.80 3.89
C GLY A 237 7.07 9.56 4.11
N ILE A 238 6.14 9.43 3.15
CA ILE A 238 4.75 9.91 3.25
C ILE A 238 3.87 8.71 3.55
N VAL A 239 3.17 8.76 4.68
CA VAL A 239 2.31 7.66 5.16
C VAL A 239 1.19 7.38 4.16
N ASN A 240 0.97 6.11 3.85
CA ASN A 240 -0.12 5.66 2.98
C ASN A 240 -0.98 4.64 3.73
N ALA A 241 -2.17 5.08 4.17
CA ALA A 241 -3.09 4.24 4.93
C ALA A 241 -4.10 3.48 4.05
N LYS A 242 -3.98 3.53 2.73
CA LYS A 242 -4.94 2.93 1.79
C LYS A 242 -5.05 1.41 1.93
N GLU A 243 -3.96 0.74 2.33
CA GLU A 243 -3.92 -0.71 2.57
C GLU A 243 -4.20 -1.14 4.01
N SER A 244 -4.39 -0.19 4.94
CA SER A 244 -4.67 -0.52 6.35
C SER A 244 -6.07 -1.11 6.60
N SER A 245 -6.92 -1.21 5.57
CA SER A 245 -8.33 -1.59 5.67
C SER A 245 -8.61 -3.09 5.89
N THR A 246 -7.61 -3.95 5.90
CA THR A 246 -7.82 -5.42 5.93
C THR A 246 -7.78 -6.06 7.31
N GLY A 247 -7.74 -5.26 8.40
CA GLY A 247 -7.80 -5.79 9.77
C GLY A 247 -6.53 -6.54 10.21
N ILE A 248 -5.41 -6.32 9.55
CA ILE A 248 -4.10 -6.85 9.94
C ILE A 248 -3.37 -5.72 10.67
N GLU A 249 -3.20 -5.87 11.97
CA GLU A 249 -2.40 -4.94 12.78
C GLU A 249 -0.90 -5.13 12.52
N GLY A 250 -0.11 -4.03 12.60
CA GLY A 250 1.35 -4.07 12.46
C GLY A 250 1.86 -4.08 11.02
N LEU A 251 1.01 -3.78 10.02
CA LEU A 251 1.39 -3.56 8.64
C LEU A 251 1.03 -2.14 8.22
N GLY A 252 1.97 -1.22 8.39
CA GLY A 252 1.89 0.14 7.87
C GLY A 252 2.78 0.34 6.66
N PHE A 253 2.42 1.26 5.76
CA PHE A 253 3.17 1.57 4.56
C PHE A 253 3.40 3.06 4.40
N ALA A 254 4.55 3.42 3.81
CA ALA A 254 4.85 4.80 3.46
C ALA A 254 5.58 4.88 2.12
N ILE A 255 5.32 5.93 1.36
CA ILE A 255 6.01 6.23 0.11
C ILE A 255 7.40 6.78 0.47
N PRO A 256 8.51 6.13 0.03
CA PRO A 256 9.85 6.56 0.39
C PRO A 256 10.15 7.97 -0.12
N ILE A 257 10.78 8.80 0.74
CA ILE A 257 10.96 10.23 0.44
C ILE A 257 11.97 10.49 -0.68
N THR A 258 13.03 9.67 -0.81
CA THR A 258 14.09 9.92 -1.81
C THR A 258 13.52 9.89 -3.23
N PRO A 259 12.83 8.84 -3.72
CA PRO A 259 12.20 8.89 -5.03
C PRO A 259 11.01 9.87 -5.09
N ALA A 260 10.35 10.17 -3.97
CA ALA A 260 9.27 11.15 -3.93
C ALA A 260 9.74 12.58 -4.21
N LYS A 261 10.99 12.95 -3.88
CA LYS A 261 11.53 14.31 -4.12
C LYS A 261 11.43 14.72 -5.59
N ASP A 262 11.77 13.83 -6.52
CA ASP A 262 11.71 14.13 -7.95
C ASP A 262 10.25 14.35 -8.40
N VAL A 263 9.35 13.49 -7.96
CA VAL A 263 7.91 13.62 -8.23
C VAL A 263 7.35 14.93 -7.67
N ILE A 264 7.63 15.24 -6.40
CA ILE A 264 7.20 16.49 -5.74
C ILE A 264 7.71 17.70 -6.53
N THR A 265 8.98 17.69 -6.95
CA THR A 265 9.58 18.77 -7.72
C THR A 265 8.85 18.98 -9.06
N GLU A 266 8.55 17.90 -9.79
CA GLU A 266 7.80 18.00 -11.05
C GLU A 266 6.35 18.47 -10.83
N LEU A 267 5.69 17.99 -9.77
CA LEU A 267 4.34 18.46 -9.43
C LEU A 267 4.33 19.96 -9.12
N MET A 268 5.32 20.47 -8.39
CA MET A 268 5.45 21.90 -8.10
C MET A 268 5.70 22.73 -9.36
N GLN A 269 6.52 22.24 -10.29
CA GLN A 269 6.94 22.98 -11.49
C GLN A 269 5.93 22.89 -12.64
N ASN A 270 5.35 21.71 -12.85
CA ASN A 270 4.61 21.37 -14.07
C ASN A 270 3.14 21.00 -13.78
N GLY A 271 2.74 20.86 -12.51
CA GLY A 271 1.43 20.35 -12.11
C GLY A 271 1.22 18.85 -12.34
N SER A 272 2.18 18.17 -12.96
CA SER A 272 2.15 16.74 -13.28
C SER A 272 3.56 16.20 -13.47
N VAL A 273 3.71 14.86 -13.36
CA VAL A 273 4.97 14.17 -13.66
C VAL A 273 5.10 14.02 -15.17
N THR A 274 6.10 14.70 -15.75
CA THR A 274 6.36 14.75 -17.19
C THR A 274 7.58 13.93 -17.61
N SER A 275 8.40 13.46 -16.67
CA SER A 275 9.60 12.65 -16.95
C SER A 275 9.29 11.20 -17.35
N ARG A 276 8.04 10.75 -17.23
CA ARG A 276 7.65 9.38 -17.53
C ARG A 276 7.26 9.19 -18.99
N PRO A 277 7.67 8.04 -19.60
CA PRO A 277 7.19 7.68 -20.93
C PRO A 277 5.68 7.35 -20.88
N ALA A 278 4.95 7.82 -21.86
CA ALA A 278 3.52 7.62 -21.94
C ALA A 278 3.06 7.38 -23.39
N LEU A 279 1.96 6.66 -23.52
CA LEU A 279 1.18 6.55 -24.77
C LEU A 279 0.30 7.78 -24.98
N ASN A 280 -0.01 8.53 -23.92
CA ASN A 280 -0.95 9.65 -23.91
C ASN A 280 -2.36 9.22 -24.33
N VAL A 281 -2.88 8.20 -23.63
CA VAL A 281 -4.22 7.63 -23.78
C VAL A 281 -4.87 7.41 -22.43
N SER A 282 -6.20 7.36 -22.40
CA SER A 282 -6.95 6.77 -21.29
C SER A 282 -7.30 5.33 -21.66
N LEU A 283 -7.07 4.41 -20.73
CA LEU A 283 -7.32 2.99 -20.89
C LEU A 283 -8.46 2.55 -19.99
N TYR A 284 -9.19 1.51 -20.40
CA TYR A 284 -10.25 0.90 -19.61
C TYR A 284 -10.23 -0.63 -19.79
N ASP A 285 -10.39 -1.36 -18.67
CA ASP A 285 -10.45 -2.81 -18.69
C ASP A 285 -11.91 -3.27 -18.76
N TYR A 286 -12.32 -3.81 -19.89
CA TYR A 286 -13.59 -4.53 -20.01
C TYR A 286 -13.39 -5.96 -19.51
N THR A 287 -14.26 -6.38 -18.57
CA THR A 287 -14.32 -7.75 -18.04
C THR A 287 -15.75 -8.22 -18.01
N SER A 288 -15.97 -9.51 -18.08
CA SER A 288 -17.32 -10.11 -18.05
C SER A 288 -18.11 -9.72 -16.80
N SER A 289 -17.43 -9.31 -15.73
CA SER A 289 -18.04 -8.86 -14.48
C SER A 289 -18.54 -7.40 -14.50
N ASN A 290 -17.94 -6.54 -15.34
CA ASN A 290 -18.28 -5.11 -15.42
C ASN A 290 -19.09 -4.73 -16.68
N GLN A 291 -19.49 -5.73 -17.49
CA GLN A 291 -20.26 -5.54 -18.71
C GLN A 291 -21.72 -5.90 -18.51
N THR A 292 -22.60 -5.23 -19.24
CA THR A 292 -24.01 -5.64 -19.38
C THR A 292 -24.12 -6.86 -20.32
N GLN A 293 -25.15 -7.70 -20.15
CA GLN A 293 -25.34 -8.97 -20.88
C GLN A 293 -25.31 -8.85 -22.44
N ASN A 294 -25.37 -7.65 -23.00
CA ASN A 294 -25.33 -7.38 -24.45
C ASN A 294 -24.12 -6.53 -24.86
N SER A 295 -23.04 -6.51 -24.07
CA SER A 295 -21.84 -5.79 -24.46
C SER A 295 -21.20 -6.39 -25.73
N LYS A 296 -20.82 -5.54 -26.66
CA LYS A 296 -20.08 -5.93 -27.87
C LYS A 296 -18.57 -6.05 -27.65
N TYR A 297 -18.08 -5.69 -26.47
CA TYR A 297 -16.65 -5.73 -26.15
C TYR A 297 -16.26 -7.10 -25.59
N GLU A 298 -15.15 -7.65 -26.04
CA GLU A 298 -14.50 -8.80 -25.43
C GLU A 298 -13.70 -8.35 -24.20
N ASP A 299 -13.38 -9.29 -23.31
CA ASP A 299 -12.52 -8.99 -22.17
C ASP A 299 -11.14 -8.51 -22.63
N GLY A 300 -10.61 -7.46 -22.00
CA GLY A 300 -9.30 -6.89 -22.32
C GLY A 300 -9.18 -5.39 -22.08
N CYS A 301 -8.00 -4.88 -22.38
CA CYS A 301 -7.64 -3.47 -22.23
C CYS A 301 -7.95 -2.68 -23.51
N TYR A 302 -8.73 -1.61 -23.37
CA TYR A 302 -9.18 -0.78 -24.49
C TYR A 302 -8.73 0.67 -24.36
N ILE A 303 -8.45 1.30 -25.49
CA ILE A 303 -8.21 2.73 -25.58
C ILE A 303 -9.57 3.45 -25.59
N VAL A 304 -9.88 4.21 -24.53
CA VAL A 304 -11.15 4.96 -24.42
C VAL A 304 -11.01 6.42 -24.76
N GLN A 305 -9.80 6.99 -24.65
CA GLN A 305 -9.52 8.36 -25.05
C GLN A 305 -8.07 8.49 -25.54
N ILE A 306 -7.84 9.36 -26.50
CA ILE A 306 -6.49 9.66 -27.05
C ILE A 306 -6.25 11.15 -26.91
N VAL A 307 -5.08 11.50 -26.36
CA VAL A 307 -4.64 12.90 -26.29
C VAL A 307 -4.15 13.33 -27.68
N LYS A 308 -4.70 14.40 -28.19
CA LYS A 308 -4.33 14.95 -29.50
C LYS A 308 -2.83 15.31 -29.54
N ASN A 309 -2.15 14.92 -30.62
CA ASN A 309 -0.70 15.04 -30.80
C ASN A 309 0.14 14.21 -29.82
N GLY A 310 -0.46 13.35 -28.99
CA GLY A 310 0.22 12.38 -28.15
C GLY A 310 0.86 11.23 -28.92
N ALA A 311 1.59 10.35 -28.24
CA ALA A 311 2.29 9.24 -28.86
C ALA A 311 1.33 8.31 -29.64
N ALA A 312 0.20 7.94 -29.04
CA ALA A 312 -0.82 7.09 -29.65
C ALA A 312 -1.49 7.73 -30.87
N ASP A 313 -1.81 9.03 -30.79
CA ASP A 313 -2.41 9.78 -31.90
C ASP A 313 -1.47 9.80 -33.13
N LYS A 314 -0.19 10.12 -32.89
CA LYS A 314 0.84 10.11 -33.95
C LYS A 314 1.08 8.74 -34.55
N ALA A 315 0.91 7.67 -33.78
CA ALA A 315 1.01 6.29 -34.25
C ALA A 315 -0.27 5.81 -34.99
N GLY A 316 -1.33 6.60 -34.99
CA GLY A 316 -2.58 6.24 -35.67
C GLY A 316 -3.47 5.26 -34.91
N LEU A 317 -3.28 5.15 -33.58
CA LEU A 317 -4.20 4.45 -32.71
C LEU A 317 -5.55 5.18 -32.64
N LYS A 318 -6.62 4.46 -32.36
CA LYS A 318 -7.97 5.00 -32.32
C LYS A 318 -8.70 4.60 -31.05
N GLN A 319 -9.70 5.38 -30.69
CA GLN A 319 -10.65 5.01 -29.65
C GLN A 319 -11.33 3.67 -29.99
N ASN A 320 -11.53 2.84 -29.00
CA ASN A 320 -12.02 1.46 -29.03
C ASN A 320 -11.04 0.42 -29.61
N ASP A 321 -9.79 0.77 -29.91
CA ASP A 321 -8.76 -0.24 -30.15
C ASP A 321 -8.56 -1.10 -28.88
N ARG A 322 -8.63 -2.44 -29.01
CA ARG A 322 -8.26 -3.37 -27.94
C ARG A 322 -6.78 -3.70 -28.07
N ILE A 323 -6.03 -3.47 -27.02
CA ILE A 323 -4.59 -3.76 -27.01
C ILE A 323 -4.39 -5.26 -26.82
N ILE A 324 -3.75 -5.92 -27.80
CA ILE A 324 -3.47 -7.36 -27.81
C ILE A 324 -2.06 -7.65 -27.31
N ARG A 325 -1.08 -6.90 -27.82
CA ARG A 325 0.33 -7.01 -27.42
C ARG A 325 0.95 -5.62 -27.35
N PHE A 326 1.87 -5.46 -26.40
CA PHE A 326 2.69 -4.27 -26.29
C PHE A 326 4.13 -4.70 -26.00
N ASP A 327 5.07 -4.24 -26.83
CA ASP A 327 6.48 -4.64 -26.81
C ASP A 327 6.70 -6.17 -26.75
N GLY A 328 5.90 -6.91 -27.56
CA GLY A 328 5.94 -8.37 -27.63
C GLY A 328 5.20 -9.10 -26.48
N GLU A 329 4.89 -8.44 -25.38
CA GLU A 329 4.17 -9.02 -24.24
C GLU A 329 2.65 -8.97 -24.47
N LYS A 330 1.93 -10.03 -24.06
CA LYS A 330 0.46 -10.09 -24.17
C LYS A 330 -0.16 -9.17 -23.11
N ILE A 331 -1.17 -8.39 -23.54
CA ILE A 331 -1.91 -7.46 -22.68
C ILE A 331 -3.27 -8.07 -22.32
N GLN A 332 -3.60 -8.07 -21.05
CA GLN A 332 -4.91 -8.46 -20.51
C GLN A 332 -5.56 -7.31 -19.73
N SER A 333 -4.76 -6.37 -19.22
CA SER A 333 -5.21 -5.28 -18.37
C SER A 333 -4.42 -3.99 -18.61
N THR A 334 -4.95 -2.89 -18.10
CA THR A 334 -4.26 -1.60 -18.00
C THR A 334 -2.96 -1.71 -17.21
N SER A 335 -2.94 -2.55 -16.18
CA SER A 335 -1.74 -2.79 -15.36
C SER A 335 -0.58 -3.37 -16.16
N ASP A 336 -0.85 -4.25 -17.14
CA ASP A 336 0.19 -4.81 -18.00
C ASP A 336 0.84 -3.72 -18.84
N VAL A 337 0.02 -2.82 -19.43
CA VAL A 337 0.53 -1.68 -20.23
C VAL A 337 1.42 -0.79 -19.37
N LYS A 338 0.99 -0.45 -18.14
CA LYS A 338 1.76 0.37 -17.21
C LYS A 338 3.08 -0.29 -16.79
N ALA A 339 3.06 -1.60 -16.54
CA ALA A 339 4.26 -2.37 -16.17
C ALA A 339 5.31 -2.36 -17.30
N ILE A 340 4.87 -2.42 -18.55
CA ILE A 340 5.77 -2.34 -19.71
C ILE A 340 6.32 -0.92 -19.86
N LEU A 341 5.47 0.12 -19.77
CA LEU A 341 5.89 1.52 -19.87
C LEU A 341 6.99 1.85 -18.84
N LYS A 342 6.93 1.30 -17.62
CA LYS A 342 7.96 1.50 -16.58
C LYS A 342 9.35 0.99 -16.98
N LYS A 343 9.46 0.10 -17.98
CA LYS A 343 10.74 -0.44 -18.47
C LYS A 343 11.38 0.44 -19.54
N HIS A 344 10.65 1.43 -20.07
CA HIS A 344 11.05 2.31 -21.16
C HIS A 344 11.38 3.74 -20.75
N LYS A 345 11.89 4.51 -21.70
CA LYS A 345 12.17 5.94 -21.56
C LYS A 345 11.43 6.74 -22.63
N ILE A 346 11.32 8.04 -22.39
CA ILE A 346 10.81 8.98 -23.41
C ILE A 346 11.72 8.91 -24.63
N GLY A 347 11.10 8.77 -25.81
CA GLY A 347 11.80 8.63 -27.11
C GLY A 347 12.03 7.18 -27.55
N ASP A 348 11.79 6.20 -26.69
CA ASP A 348 11.88 4.78 -27.11
C ASP A 348 10.81 4.48 -28.16
N ASN A 349 11.19 3.65 -29.13
CA ASN A 349 10.28 3.15 -30.16
C ASN A 349 9.81 1.74 -29.75
N VAL A 350 8.53 1.57 -29.55
CA VAL A 350 7.90 0.33 -29.11
C VAL A 350 6.84 -0.14 -30.10
N LYS A 351 6.60 -1.45 -30.16
CA LYS A 351 5.59 -2.04 -31.02
C LYS A 351 4.33 -2.37 -30.22
N MET A 352 3.19 -2.05 -30.80
CA MET A 352 1.88 -2.41 -30.26
C MET A 352 1.03 -3.11 -31.32
N VAL A 353 0.35 -4.18 -30.91
CA VAL A 353 -0.66 -4.85 -31.73
C VAL A 353 -2.01 -4.60 -31.09
N VAL A 354 -2.93 -4.05 -31.86
CA VAL A 354 -4.31 -3.80 -31.45
C VAL A 354 -5.29 -4.57 -32.32
N ASP A 355 -6.44 -4.93 -31.76
CA ASP A 355 -7.61 -5.37 -32.50
C ASP A 355 -8.52 -4.17 -32.75
N ARG A 356 -8.73 -3.86 -34.03
CA ARG A 356 -9.66 -2.84 -34.53
C ARG A 356 -10.63 -3.48 -35.48
N ASP A 357 -11.90 -3.53 -35.13
CA ASP A 357 -12.96 -4.14 -35.95
C ASP A 357 -12.64 -5.59 -36.39
N SER A 358 -12.19 -6.41 -35.42
CA SER A 358 -11.75 -7.81 -35.60
C SER A 358 -10.57 -7.99 -36.57
N LYS A 359 -9.71 -6.97 -36.70
CA LYS A 359 -8.46 -7.01 -37.46
C LYS A 359 -7.29 -6.63 -36.57
N GLU A 360 -6.28 -7.49 -36.49
CA GLU A 360 -5.02 -7.15 -35.85
C GLU A 360 -4.25 -6.13 -36.67
N ILE A 361 -3.86 -5.03 -36.05
CA ILE A 361 -3.07 -3.93 -36.63
C ILE A 361 -1.83 -3.76 -35.76
N GLU A 362 -0.65 -3.89 -36.36
CA GLU A 362 0.62 -3.56 -35.72
C GLU A 362 0.98 -2.10 -36.00
N VAL A 363 1.36 -1.37 -34.96
CA VAL A 363 1.83 0.02 -35.04
C VAL A 363 3.14 0.18 -34.27
N GLU A 364 4.01 1.07 -34.76
CA GLU A 364 5.20 1.52 -34.05
C GLU A 364 4.90 2.86 -33.37
N ILE A 365 5.28 2.98 -32.12
CA ILE A 365 4.96 4.14 -31.25
C ILE A 365 6.24 4.68 -30.68
N VAL A 366 6.52 5.96 -30.89
CA VAL A 366 7.58 6.68 -30.18
C VAL A 366 6.98 7.23 -28.90
N LEU A 367 7.44 6.71 -27.74
CA LEU A 367 6.94 7.12 -26.44
C LEU A 367 7.27 8.59 -26.17
N GLN A 368 6.32 9.31 -25.61
CA GLN A 368 6.45 10.74 -25.30
C GLN A 368 6.34 10.97 -23.80
N ALA A 369 6.70 12.18 -23.37
CA ALA A 369 6.39 12.64 -22.02
C ALA A 369 4.89 12.52 -21.74
N GLN A 370 4.53 12.20 -20.50
CA GLN A 370 3.13 12.19 -20.08
C GLN A 370 2.55 13.59 -20.19
N THR A 371 1.42 13.73 -20.87
CA THR A 371 0.66 14.99 -20.96
C THR A 371 -0.74 14.74 -20.41
N GLN A 372 -1.28 15.70 -19.66
CA GLN A 372 -2.68 15.60 -19.21
C GLN A 372 -3.62 15.78 -20.41
N ALA A 373 -4.70 15.00 -20.43
CA ALA A 373 -5.84 15.28 -21.31
C ALA A 373 -6.53 16.54 -20.78
N ASN A 374 -6.54 17.61 -21.60
CA ASN A 374 -7.32 18.82 -21.30
C ASN A 374 -8.81 18.53 -21.36
#